data_650f5e7003ab5f5eb79c7438863b8b0c
#
_entry.id   650f5e7003ab5f5eb79c7438863b8b0c
#
_cell.length_a   1.000
_cell.length_b   1.000
_cell.length_c   1.000
_cell.angle_alpha   90.00
_cell.angle_beta   90.00
_cell.angle_gamma   90.00
#
_symmetry.space_group_name_H-M   'P 1'
#
loop_
_entity.id
_entity.type
_entity.pdbx_description
1 polymer ?
#
loop_
_entity_poly.entity_id
_entity_poly.type
_entity_poly.pdbx_seq_one_letter_code
_entity_poly.pdbx_strand_id
1 'polypeptide(L)'
;MRYVAIGDSFTEGVGDEQPDGTTRGWADRVAAGLAATRPDGVRYADLAIRGRLLEPVVTEQLDAALALDPAPTLMTLNGGGNDMLRPRADVERLAALTERAVQRCTDAGVRLVLLSGADPSSQLPFGRAVHTRAELLTTRVAEIAAAHGVELVDVFHDTRIRRPEYWSPDRLHLNAEGHRRVAALVLAALGEGAAVQEVRTDSPRNRRLTAELRYYREHVLPWIGRRLRGRSSGDGRTGKYVGWVPVHPPRQDAGADSRA
;
A
#
# COMPACT_ATOMS: atom_id res chain seq x y z
N MET A 1 -20.93 1.66 2.52
CA MET A 1 -19.60 1.64 3.15
C MET A 1 -18.80 2.83 2.67
N ARG A 2 -17.95 3.42 3.53
CA ARG A 2 -17.04 4.53 3.20
C ARG A 2 -15.62 4.09 3.56
N TYR A 3 -14.83 3.82 2.55
CA TYR A 3 -13.45 3.31 2.67
C TYR A 3 -12.45 4.40 2.29
N VAL A 4 -11.48 4.69 3.17
CA VAL A 4 -10.38 5.60 2.90
C VAL A 4 -9.04 4.89 3.08
N ALA A 5 -8.11 5.11 2.15
CA ALA A 5 -6.73 4.62 2.23
C ALA A 5 -5.77 5.78 2.49
N ILE A 6 -4.87 5.61 3.47
CA ILE A 6 -3.79 6.55 3.76
C ILE A 6 -2.45 5.83 3.74
N GLY A 7 -1.40 6.52 3.31
CA GLY A 7 -0.08 5.91 3.21
C GLY A 7 0.87 6.64 2.25
N ASP A 8 1.82 5.88 1.75
CA ASP A 8 2.85 6.36 0.83
C ASP A 8 2.69 5.77 -0.59
N SER A 9 3.79 5.61 -1.33
CA SER A 9 3.79 5.05 -2.70
C SER A 9 3.21 3.64 -2.81
N PHE A 10 3.33 2.85 -1.75
CA PHE A 10 2.78 1.51 -1.70
C PHE A 10 1.24 1.53 -1.71
N THR A 11 0.63 2.48 -1.03
CA THR A 11 -0.83 2.67 -1.01
C THR A 11 -1.32 3.42 -2.26
N GLU A 12 -0.60 4.46 -2.70
CA GLU A 12 -0.90 5.20 -3.95
C GLU A 12 -0.94 4.30 -5.19
N GLY A 13 -0.20 3.16 -5.16
CA GLY A 13 -0.20 2.19 -6.24
C GLY A 13 0.93 2.38 -7.25
N VAL A 14 2.05 3.00 -6.84
CA VAL A 14 3.24 3.14 -7.69
C VAL A 14 3.75 1.78 -8.11
N GLY A 15 4.01 1.61 -9.41
CA GLY A 15 4.43 0.36 -10.05
C GLY A 15 3.30 -0.39 -10.77
N ASP A 16 2.04 0.07 -10.65
CA ASP A 16 0.89 -0.38 -11.44
C ASP A 16 0.28 0.81 -12.19
N GLU A 17 1.10 1.43 -13.04
CA GLU A 17 0.70 2.54 -13.90
C GLU A 17 -0.23 2.04 -15.00
N GLN A 18 -1.33 2.76 -15.21
CA GLN A 18 -2.29 2.52 -16.27
C GLN A 18 -1.90 3.28 -17.55
N PRO A 19 -2.44 2.92 -18.74
CA PRO A 19 -2.14 3.59 -19.99
C PRO A 19 -2.45 5.10 -20.01
N ASP A 20 -3.38 5.55 -19.15
CA ASP A 20 -3.75 6.96 -18.98
C ASP A 20 -2.84 7.72 -18.00
N GLY A 21 -1.79 7.06 -17.49
CA GLY A 21 -0.83 7.63 -16.53
C GLY A 21 -1.31 7.63 -15.06
N THR A 22 -2.51 7.16 -14.78
CA THR A 22 -2.96 6.95 -13.39
C THR A 22 -2.30 5.71 -12.80
N THR A 23 -2.33 5.58 -11.46
CA THR A 23 -1.90 4.35 -10.78
C THR A 23 -3.11 3.58 -10.27
N ARG A 24 -3.07 2.25 -10.35
CA ARG A 24 -4.10 1.36 -9.80
C ARG A 24 -3.48 0.38 -8.82
N GLY A 25 -3.36 0.81 -7.55
CA GLY A 25 -2.76 0.02 -6.51
C GLY A 25 -3.68 -1.02 -5.85
N TRP A 26 -3.19 -1.59 -4.77
CA TRP A 26 -3.94 -2.53 -3.95
C TRP A 26 -5.18 -1.88 -3.31
N ALA A 27 -5.10 -0.61 -2.91
CA ALA A 27 -6.22 0.09 -2.28
C ALA A 27 -7.41 0.28 -3.23
N ASP A 28 -7.16 0.63 -4.50
CA ASP A 28 -8.20 0.69 -5.55
C ASP A 28 -8.85 -0.67 -5.78
N ARG A 29 -8.04 -1.75 -5.74
CA ARG A 29 -8.51 -3.12 -5.91
C ARG A 29 -9.33 -3.58 -4.71
N VAL A 30 -8.98 -3.18 -3.50
CA VAL A 30 -9.80 -3.39 -2.29
C VAL A 30 -11.13 -2.67 -2.43
N ALA A 31 -11.13 -1.40 -2.84
CA ALA A 31 -12.36 -0.66 -3.06
C ALA A 31 -13.28 -1.36 -4.08
N ALA A 32 -12.72 -1.85 -5.18
CA ALA A 32 -13.47 -2.61 -6.20
C ALA A 32 -14.00 -3.95 -5.65
N GLY A 33 -13.20 -4.69 -4.88
CA GLY A 33 -13.62 -5.94 -4.23
C GLY A 33 -14.75 -5.74 -3.23
N LEU A 34 -14.64 -4.68 -2.41
CA LEU A 34 -15.70 -4.28 -1.47
C LEU A 34 -16.98 -3.87 -2.19
N ALA A 35 -16.88 -3.19 -3.33
CA ALA A 35 -18.04 -2.79 -4.12
C ALA A 35 -18.73 -4.00 -4.76
N ALA A 36 -17.97 -5.02 -5.17
CA ALA A 36 -18.52 -6.20 -5.85
C ALA A 36 -19.54 -6.99 -4.99
N THR A 37 -19.44 -6.90 -3.65
CA THR A 37 -20.33 -7.58 -2.71
C THR A 37 -21.45 -6.67 -2.16
N ARG A 38 -21.55 -5.40 -2.66
CA ARG A 38 -22.48 -4.39 -2.15
C ARG A 38 -23.29 -3.78 -3.28
N PRO A 39 -24.63 -3.97 -3.31
CA PRO A 39 -25.49 -3.44 -4.38
C PRO A 39 -25.35 -1.93 -4.58
N ASP A 40 -25.18 -1.17 -3.48
CA ASP A 40 -25.02 0.29 -3.51
C ASP A 40 -23.57 0.73 -3.77
N GLY A 41 -22.65 -0.23 -3.94
CA GLY A 41 -21.23 0.07 -4.10
C GLY A 41 -20.57 0.58 -2.82
N VAL A 42 -19.46 1.28 -3.00
CA VAL A 42 -18.62 1.84 -1.93
C VAL A 42 -18.26 3.27 -2.29
N ARG A 43 -18.21 4.18 -1.30
CA ARG A 43 -17.52 5.46 -1.43
C ARG A 43 -16.06 5.25 -1.05
N TYR A 44 -15.16 5.67 -1.92
CA TYR A 44 -13.73 5.47 -1.76
C TYR A 44 -12.98 6.80 -1.79
N ALA A 45 -11.94 6.93 -0.96
CA ALA A 45 -10.96 8.01 -1.01
C ALA A 45 -9.56 7.43 -0.87
N ASP A 46 -8.58 8.02 -1.56
CA ASP A 46 -7.17 7.64 -1.49
C ASP A 46 -6.32 8.89 -1.30
N LEU A 47 -5.88 9.11 -0.06
CA LEU A 47 -5.09 10.26 0.36
C LEU A 47 -3.59 9.97 0.35
N ALA A 48 -3.19 8.78 -0.05
CA ALA A 48 -1.80 8.36 -0.07
C ALA A 48 -0.96 9.21 -1.03
N ILE A 49 0.27 9.52 -0.60
CA ILE A 49 1.21 10.32 -1.38
C ILE A 49 2.58 9.66 -1.33
N ARG A 50 3.12 9.31 -2.50
CA ARG A 50 4.44 8.69 -2.64
C ARG A 50 5.55 9.46 -1.94
N GLY A 51 6.48 8.73 -1.33
CA GLY A 51 7.65 9.31 -0.67
C GLY A 51 7.39 9.93 0.70
N ARG A 52 6.15 9.92 1.20
CA ARG A 52 5.82 10.40 2.55
C ARG A 52 6.44 9.48 3.60
N LEU A 53 6.91 10.11 4.69
CA LEU A 53 7.27 9.41 5.92
C LEU A 53 6.03 9.11 6.74
N LEU A 54 6.17 8.27 7.76
CA LEU A 54 5.04 7.91 8.60
C LEU A 54 4.41 9.12 9.31
N GLU A 55 5.22 10.06 9.79
CA GLU A 55 4.70 11.21 10.54
C GLU A 55 3.64 12.00 9.76
N PRO A 56 3.88 12.54 8.54
CA PRO A 56 2.84 13.20 7.76
C PRO A 56 1.68 12.27 7.35
N VAL A 57 1.86 10.97 7.28
CA VAL A 57 0.75 10.03 7.05
C VAL A 57 -0.21 10.04 8.25
N VAL A 58 0.31 9.95 9.48
CA VAL A 58 -0.50 9.86 10.71
C VAL A 58 -0.88 11.21 11.30
N THR A 59 -0.45 12.31 10.69
CA THR A 59 -0.89 13.67 11.03
C THR A 59 -1.73 14.25 9.89
N GLU A 60 -1.13 14.67 8.79
CA GLU A 60 -1.80 15.37 7.69
C GLU A 60 -2.86 14.50 7.00
N GLN A 61 -2.51 13.27 6.59
CA GLN A 61 -3.45 12.41 5.87
C GLN A 61 -4.53 11.85 6.80
N LEU A 62 -4.16 11.47 8.03
CA LEU A 62 -5.14 10.99 9.01
C LEU A 62 -6.13 12.09 9.39
N ASP A 63 -5.67 13.34 9.60
CA ASP A 63 -6.55 14.49 9.88
C ASP A 63 -7.52 14.71 8.73
N ALA A 64 -7.01 14.72 7.50
CA ALA A 64 -7.84 14.88 6.30
C ALA A 64 -8.83 13.71 6.11
N ALA A 65 -8.41 12.48 6.41
CA ALA A 65 -9.27 11.30 6.31
C ALA A 65 -10.42 11.34 7.33
N LEU A 66 -10.13 11.71 8.58
CA LEU A 66 -11.15 11.82 9.63
C LEU A 66 -12.10 13.02 9.42
N ALA A 67 -11.65 14.05 8.69
CA ALA A 67 -12.46 15.22 8.33
C ALA A 67 -13.36 15.01 7.11
N LEU A 68 -13.30 13.86 6.43
CA LEU A 68 -14.18 13.56 5.29
C LEU A 68 -15.65 13.54 5.74
N ASP A 69 -16.53 14.16 4.95
CA ASP A 69 -17.97 14.16 5.18
C ASP A 69 -18.70 13.40 4.05
N PRO A 70 -19.53 12.41 4.41
CA PRO A 70 -19.69 11.80 5.74
C PRO A 70 -18.45 11.02 6.19
N ALA A 71 -18.25 10.90 7.51
CA ALA A 71 -17.08 10.26 8.12
C ALA A 71 -16.80 8.84 7.57
N PRO A 72 -15.55 8.40 7.46
CA PRO A 72 -15.19 7.05 7.02
C PRO A 72 -15.73 5.99 7.98
N THR A 73 -16.01 4.80 7.45
CA THR A 73 -16.38 3.61 8.25
C THR A 73 -15.28 2.57 8.27
N LEU A 74 -14.36 2.64 7.30
CA LEU A 74 -13.20 1.77 7.16
C LEU A 74 -12.01 2.62 6.72
N MET A 75 -10.86 2.40 7.35
CA MET A 75 -9.59 3.01 6.97
C MET A 75 -8.51 1.93 6.87
N THR A 76 -7.66 2.03 5.87
CA THR A 76 -6.40 1.29 5.82
C THR A 76 -5.24 2.25 5.99
N LEU A 77 -4.23 1.87 6.78
CA LEU A 77 -3.03 2.64 7.02
C LEU A 77 -1.79 1.79 6.74
N ASN A 78 -0.93 2.30 5.87
CA ASN A 78 0.42 1.81 5.66
C ASN A 78 1.41 2.98 5.74
N GLY A 79 2.58 2.76 6.31
CA GLY A 79 3.63 3.78 6.35
C GLY A 79 4.91 3.27 7.01
N GLY A 80 5.93 4.11 7.04
CA GLY A 80 7.23 3.79 7.64
C GLY A 80 8.24 3.16 6.68
N GLY A 81 7.82 2.67 5.50
CA GLY A 81 8.75 2.11 4.51
C GLY A 81 9.84 3.10 4.11
N ASN A 82 9.47 4.36 3.85
CA ASN A 82 10.41 5.43 3.53
C ASN A 82 11.34 5.81 4.71
N ASP A 83 10.85 5.63 5.94
CA ASP A 83 11.65 5.84 7.15
C ASP A 83 12.73 4.76 7.27
N MET A 84 12.40 3.49 7.03
CA MET A 84 13.33 2.36 7.09
C MET A 84 14.50 2.48 6.09
N LEU A 85 14.28 3.20 4.99
CA LEU A 85 15.34 3.53 4.04
C LEU A 85 16.32 4.59 4.58
N ARG A 86 16.05 5.24 5.72
CA ARG A 86 16.93 6.22 6.35
C ARG A 86 17.88 5.56 7.34
N PRO A 87 19.19 5.95 7.38
CA PRO A 87 20.17 5.29 8.26
C PRO A 87 19.87 5.40 9.76
N ARG A 88 19.13 6.44 10.16
CA ARG A 88 18.82 6.75 11.56
C ARG A 88 17.32 6.71 11.83
N ALA A 89 16.62 5.71 11.27
CA ALA A 89 15.22 5.50 11.57
C ALA A 89 15.04 5.13 13.06
N ASP A 90 14.18 5.87 13.73
CA ASP A 90 13.80 5.62 15.13
C ASP A 90 12.52 4.79 15.15
N VAL A 91 12.67 3.49 15.30
CA VAL A 91 11.55 2.53 15.25
C VAL A 91 10.58 2.74 16.41
N GLU A 92 11.04 3.07 17.61
CA GLU A 92 10.16 3.30 18.76
C GLU A 92 9.30 4.56 18.55
N ARG A 93 9.88 5.61 17.99
CA ARG A 93 9.10 6.79 17.59
C ARG A 93 8.04 6.47 16.55
N LEU A 94 8.37 5.64 15.55
CA LEU A 94 7.41 5.23 14.52
C LEU A 94 6.30 4.35 15.09
N ALA A 95 6.63 3.44 16.00
CA ALA A 95 5.65 2.66 16.74
C ALA A 95 4.69 3.55 17.53
N ALA A 96 5.20 4.51 18.28
CA ALA A 96 4.37 5.47 19.03
C ALA A 96 3.49 6.35 18.11
N LEU A 97 3.94 6.70 16.91
CA LEU A 97 3.14 7.37 15.90
C LEU A 97 1.99 6.48 15.41
N THR A 98 2.27 5.21 15.15
CA THR A 98 1.25 4.23 14.73
C THR A 98 0.21 4.02 15.83
N GLU A 99 0.64 3.86 17.08
CA GLU A 99 -0.28 3.67 18.21
C GLU A 99 -1.23 4.86 18.40
N ARG A 100 -0.71 6.10 18.26
CA ARG A 100 -1.56 7.31 18.28
C ARG A 100 -2.59 7.31 17.15
N ALA A 101 -2.22 6.84 15.96
CA ALA A 101 -3.17 6.73 14.85
C ALA A 101 -4.25 5.69 15.13
N VAL A 102 -3.90 4.55 15.73
CA VAL A 102 -4.84 3.52 16.20
C VAL A 102 -5.84 4.14 17.17
N GLN A 103 -5.36 4.82 18.21
CA GLN A 103 -6.22 5.45 19.21
C GLN A 103 -7.19 6.44 18.57
N ARG A 104 -6.70 7.31 17.67
CA ARG A 104 -7.54 8.31 16.99
C ARG A 104 -8.64 7.68 16.12
N CYS A 105 -8.35 6.59 15.44
CA CYS A 105 -9.36 5.86 14.66
C CYS A 105 -10.39 5.21 15.58
N THR A 106 -9.96 4.64 16.70
CA THR A 106 -10.84 4.05 17.72
C THR A 106 -11.78 5.10 18.30
N ASP A 107 -11.26 6.25 18.72
CA ASP A 107 -12.04 7.37 19.28
C ASP A 107 -13.06 7.91 18.27
N ALA A 108 -12.73 7.89 16.98
CA ALA A 108 -13.62 8.29 15.90
C ALA A 108 -14.61 7.19 15.44
N GLY A 109 -14.56 5.99 16.03
CA GLY A 109 -15.41 4.87 15.65
C GLY A 109 -15.13 4.33 14.23
N VAL A 110 -13.92 4.53 13.71
CA VAL A 110 -13.49 4.07 12.38
C VAL A 110 -12.81 2.71 12.50
N ARG A 111 -13.31 1.70 11.79
CA ARG A 111 -12.59 0.43 11.68
C ARG A 111 -11.26 0.67 10.98
N LEU A 112 -10.15 0.41 11.66
CA LEU A 112 -8.80 0.53 11.12
C LEU A 112 -8.25 -0.85 10.77
N VAL A 113 -7.58 -0.95 9.62
CA VAL A 113 -6.72 -2.07 9.23
C VAL A 113 -5.32 -1.52 9.00
N LEU A 114 -4.36 -2.01 9.77
CA LEU A 114 -2.95 -1.72 9.58
C LEU A 114 -2.35 -2.66 8.54
N LEU A 115 -1.41 -2.16 7.74
CA LEU A 115 -0.63 -2.99 6.83
C LEU A 115 0.86 -2.79 7.12
N SER A 116 1.62 -3.87 7.22
CA SER A 116 3.07 -3.80 7.08
C SER A 116 3.44 -3.50 5.62
N GLY A 117 4.61 -2.89 5.38
CA GLY A 117 5.15 -2.74 4.03
C GLY A 117 5.62 -4.08 3.45
N ALA A 118 5.67 -4.20 2.13
CA ALA A 118 6.36 -5.31 1.49
C ALA A 118 7.88 -5.19 1.68
N ASP A 119 8.60 -6.31 1.70
CA ASP A 119 10.05 -6.34 1.92
C ASP A 119 10.85 -6.34 0.60
N PRO A 120 11.40 -5.20 0.14
CA PRO A 120 12.21 -5.10 -1.07
C PRO A 120 13.68 -5.47 -0.83
N SER A 121 14.06 -5.82 0.39
CA SER A 121 15.45 -5.88 0.84
C SER A 121 16.33 -6.83 0.02
N SER A 122 15.78 -7.95 -0.46
CA SER A 122 16.52 -8.91 -1.29
C SER A 122 16.96 -8.34 -2.65
N GLN A 123 16.42 -7.20 -3.07
CA GLN A 123 16.64 -6.58 -4.36
C GLN A 123 17.40 -5.26 -4.26
N LEU A 124 17.53 -4.71 -3.05
CA LEU A 124 18.14 -3.40 -2.81
C LEU A 124 19.62 -3.52 -2.42
N PRO A 125 20.48 -2.56 -2.81
CA PRO A 125 21.79 -2.40 -2.21
C PRO A 125 21.62 -2.08 -0.71
N PHE A 126 22.47 -2.68 0.14
CA PHE A 126 22.37 -2.58 1.61
C PHE A 126 21.04 -3.11 2.20
N GLY A 127 20.34 -3.99 1.49
CA GLY A 127 19.02 -4.51 1.87
C GLY A 127 18.97 -5.13 3.26
N ARG A 128 20.06 -5.79 3.73
CA ARG A 128 20.08 -6.39 5.09
C ARG A 128 19.76 -5.36 6.18
N ALA A 129 20.36 -4.17 6.12
CA ALA A 129 20.11 -3.13 7.12
C ALA A 129 18.68 -2.56 7.03
N VAL A 130 18.11 -2.50 5.84
CA VAL A 130 16.71 -2.12 5.63
C VAL A 130 15.79 -3.20 6.19
N HIS A 131 16.06 -4.46 5.87
CA HIS A 131 15.31 -5.62 6.37
C HIS A 131 15.23 -5.62 7.89
N THR A 132 16.39 -5.57 8.59
CA THR A 132 16.42 -5.60 10.06
C THR A 132 15.57 -4.50 10.70
N ARG A 133 15.62 -3.28 10.17
CA ARG A 133 14.79 -2.18 10.68
C ARG A 133 13.31 -2.36 10.38
N ALA A 134 12.98 -2.82 9.18
CA ALA A 134 11.60 -3.06 8.77
C ALA A 134 10.97 -4.24 9.53
N GLU A 135 11.75 -5.30 9.79
CA GLU A 135 11.35 -6.42 10.65
C GLU A 135 10.98 -5.93 12.06
N LEU A 136 11.87 -5.11 12.66
CA LEU A 136 11.62 -4.56 14.00
C LEU A 136 10.36 -3.69 14.01
N LEU A 137 10.17 -2.81 13.01
CA LEU A 137 8.96 -2.00 12.91
C LEU A 137 7.71 -2.87 12.74
N THR A 138 7.77 -3.89 11.89
CA THR A 138 6.64 -4.81 11.67
C THR A 138 6.26 -5.53 12.97
N THR A 139 7.25 -5.99 13.74
CA THR A 139 7.03 -6.61 15.06
C THR A 139 6.34 -5.63 16.01
N ARG A 140 6.84 -4.39 16.12
CA ARG A 140 6.23 -3.37 16.99
C ARG A 140 4.80 -3.03 16.57
N VAL A 141 4.53 -2.92 15.27
CA VAL A 141 3.18 -2.69 14.74
C VAL A 141 2.25 -3.87 15.04
N ALA A 142 2.75 -5.10 14.97
CA ALA A 142 1.98 -6.30 15.33
C ALA A 142 1.61 -6.33 16.84
N GLU A 143 2.53 -5.95 17.71
CA GLU A 143 2.27 -5.83 19.14
C GLU A 143 1.19 -4.77 19.44
N ILE A 144 1.26 -3.61 18.79
CA ILE A 144 0.25 -2.55 18.91
C ILE A 144 -1.11 -3.04 18.39
N ALA A 145 -1.14 -3.66 17.21
CA ALA A 145 -2.37 -4.20 16.64
C ALA A 145 -3.04 -5.20 17.61
N ALA A 146 -2.27 -6.11 18.19
CA ALA A 146 -2.75 -7.09 19.16
C ALA A 146 -3.25 -6.43 20.45
N ALA A 147 -2.52 -5.46 20.98
CA ALA A 147 -2.87 -4.76 22.23
C ALA A 147 -4.19 -3.96 22.11
N HIS A 148 -4.46 -3.40 20.94
CA HIS A 148 -5.66 -2.59 20.68
C HIS A 148 -6.79 -3.34 19.95
N GLY A 149 -6.61 -4.63 19.64
CA GLY A 149 -7.59 -5.42 18.90
C GLY A 149 -7.85 -4.93 17.48
N VAL A 150 -6.83 -4.31 16.86
CA VAL A 150 -6.87 -3.80 15.49
C VAL A 150 -6.29 -4.85 14.55
N GLU A 151 -6.87 -4.95 13.37
CA GLU A 151 -6.44 -5.92 12.37
C GLU A 151 -5.12 -5.50 11.71
N LEU A 152 -4.18 -6.44 11.58
CA LEU A 152 -2.93 -6.26 10.85
C LEU A 152 -2.86 -7.23 9.66
N VAL A 153 -2.67 -6.68 8.46
CA VAL A 153 -2.31 -7.45 7.28
C VAL A 153 -0.79 -7.47 7.16
N ASP A 154 -0.20 -8.61 7.47
CA ASP A 154 1.25 -8.80 7.42
C ASP A 154 1.71 -9.12 5.99
N VAL A 155 2.06 -8.08 5.25
CA VAL A 155 2.61 -8.17 3.90
C VAL A 155 4.12 -8.43 3.92
N PHE A 156 4.81 -8.00 4.99
CA PHE A 156 6.26 -8.13 5.12
C PHE A 156 6.73 -9.58 5.12
N HIS A 157 6.02 -10.46 5.81
CA HIS A 157 6.34 -11.87 5.90
C HIS A 157 5.71 -12.73 4.79
N ASP A 158 4.96 -12.13 3.85
CA ASP A 158 4.44 -12.86 2.71
C ASP A 158 5.57 -13.33 1.78
N THR A 159 5.87 -14.63 1.83
CA THR A 159 6.98 -15.24 1.07
C THR A 159 6.80 -15.17 -0.45
N ARG A 160 5.55 -15.03 -0.92
CA ARG A 160 5.27 -14.91 -2.36
C ARG A 160 5.60 -13.51 -2.86
N ILE A 161 5.22 -12.46 -2.12
CA ILE A 161 5.53 -11.07 -2.48
C ILE A 161 7.06 -10.83 -2.54
N ARG A 162 7.86 -11.56 -1.79
CA ARG A 162 9.33 -11.47 -1.88
C ARG A 162 9.91 -11.91 -3.21
N ARG A 163 9.16 -12.63 -4.03
CA ARG A 163 9.63 -13.14 -5.31
C ARG A 163 9.71 -12.01 -6.35
N PRO A 164 10.76 -12.01 -7.23
CA PRO A 164 11.00 -10.92 -8.17
C PRO A 164 9.85 -10.59 -9.13
N GLU A 165 9.00 -11.55 -9.45
CA GLU A 165 7.87 -11.37 -10.36
C GLU A 165 6.75 -10.45 -9.83
N TYR A 166 6.75 -10.13 -8.53
CA TYR A 166 5.79 -9.23 -7.91
C TYR A 166 6.26 -7.77 -7.85
N TRP A 167 7.48 -7.50 -8.34
CA TRP A 167 8.10 -6.18 -8.26
C TRP A 167 8.21 -5.51 -9.62
N SER A 168 8.08 -4.20 -9.62
CA SER A 168 8.32 -3.37 -10.79
C SER A 168 9.82 -3.33 -11.16
N PRO A 169 10.19 -2.81 -12.34
CA PRO A 169 11.58 -2.74 -12.76
C PRO A 169 12.49 -1.96 -11.80
N ASP A 170 11.93 -1.03 -11.00
CA ASP A 170 12.68 -0.25 -10.01
C ASP A 170 13.04 -1.04 -8.75
N ARG A 171 12.51 -2.26 -8.58
CA ARG A 171 12.79 -3.19 -7.47
C ARG A 171 12.43 -2.66 -6.08
N LEU A 172 11.69 -1.56 -6.02
CA LEU A 172 11.25 -0.91 -4.79
C LEU A 172 9.73 -0.97 -4.64
N HIS A 173 9.01 -0.82 -5.75
CA HIS A 173 7.56 -0.83 -5.78
C HIS A 173 7.02 -2.14 -6.34
N LEU A 174 5.84 -2.53 -5.88
CA LEU A 174 5.15 -3.69 -6.41
C LEU A 174 4.63 -3.39 -7.84
N ASN A 175 4.58 -4.40 -8.68
CA ASN A 175 3.88 -4.33 -9.95
C ASN A 175 2.38 -4.69 -9.78
N ALA A 176 1.64 -4.76 -10.89
CA ALA A 176 0.21 -5.09 -10.89
C ALA A 176 -0.13 -6.41 -10.17
N GLU A 177 0.76 -7.42 -10.28
CA GLU A 177 0.58 -8.72 -9.61
C GLU A 177 0.79 -8.60 -8.10
N GLY A 178 1.83 -7.86 -7.69
CA GLY A 178 2.09 -7.59 -6.28
C GLY A 178 0.92 -6.84 -5.63
N HIS A 179 0.42 -5.81 -6.29
CA HIS A 179 -0.75 -5.07 -5.82
C HIS A 179 -2.02 -5.93 -5.77
N ARG A 180 -2.24 -6.84 -6.74
CA ARG A 180 -3.37 -7.80 -6.66
C ARG A 180 -3.27 -8.70 -5.43
N ARG A 181 -2.06 -9.21 -5.15
CA ARG A 181 -1.88 -10.07 -3.99
C ARG A 181 -2.13 -9.34 -2.69
N VAL A 182 -1.61 -8.12 -2.52
CA VAL A 182 -1.89 -7.31 -1.31
C VAL A 182 -3.38 -7.07 -1.15
N ALA A 183 -4.08 -6.69 -2.24
CA ALA A 183 -5.52 -6.48 -2.19
C ALA A 183 -6.28 -7.75 -1.75
N ALA A 184 -5.87 -8.91 -2.23
CA ALA A 184 -6.46 -10.18 -1.83
C ALA A 184 -6.23 -10.49 -0.34
N LEU A 185 -5.04 -10.19 0.20
CA LEU A 185 -4.76 -10.32 1.64
C LEU A 185 -5.65 -9.40 2.48
N VAL A 186 -5.80 -8.14 2.05
CA VAL A 186 -6.66 -7.16 2.74
C VAL A 186 -8.12 -7.59 2.69
N LEU A 187 -8.63 -8.01 1.52
CA LEU A 187 -10.01 -8.48 1.38
C LEU A 187 -10.28 -9.74 2.22
N ALA A 188 -9.33 -10.66 2.26
CA ALA A 188 -9.44 -11.85 3.12
C ALA A 188 -9.51 -11.47 4.60
N ALA A 189 -8.68 -10.54 5.05
CA ALA A 189 -8.68 -10.01 6.39
C ALA A 189 -10.00 -9.30 6.75
N LEU A 190 -10.61 -8.61 5.79
CA LEU A 190 -11.92 -7.98 5.96
C LEU A 190 -13.10 -8.97 5.95
N GLY A 191 -12.86 -10.26 5.68
CA GLY A 191 -13.91 -11.27 5.53
C GLY A 191 -14.60 -11.25 4.15
N GLU A 192 -14.01 -10.52 3.20
CA GLU A 192 -14.53 -10.34 1.84
C GLU A 192 -13.82 -11.25 0.82
N GLY A 193 -13.40 -12.42 1.25
CA GLY A 193 -12.51 -13.29 0.52
C GLY A 193 -13.08 -13.79 -0.81
N ALA A 194 -12.72 -13.14 -1.90
CA ALA A 194 -12.60 -13.82 -3.19
C ALA A 194 -11.29 -14.62 -3.16
N ALA A 195 -11.35 -15.89 -3.59
CA ALA A 195 -10.17 -16.74 -3.67
C ALA A 195 -9.02 -16.02 -4.39
N VAL A 196 -7.86 -15.94 -3.73
CA VAL A 196 -6.64 -15.41 -4.33
C VAL A 196 -6.30 -16.29 -5.52
N GLN A 197 -6.60 -15.84 -6.75
CA GLN A 197 -6.16 -16.56 -7.95
C GLN A 197 -4.64 -16.51 -8.00
N GLU A 198 -4.01 -17.67 -7.93
CA GLU A 198 -2.58 -17.80 -8.12
C GLU A 198 -2.22 -17.42 -9.55
N VAL A 199 -1.44 -16.37 -9.71
CA VAL A 199 -0.83 -16.06 -11.00
C VAL A 199 0.32 -17.03 -11.22
N ARG A 200 0.20 -17.88 -12.24
CA ARG A 200 1.32 -18.69 -12.75
C ARG A 200 2.18 -17.80 -13.63
N THR A 201 3.31 -17.36 -13.08
CA THR A 201 4.31 -16.63 -13.86
C THR A 201 5.45 -17.58 -14.25
N ASP A 202 5.51 -17.89 -15.53
CA ASP A 202 6.53 -18.77 -16.13
C ASP A 202 7.70 -17.95 -16.72
N SER A 203 8.36 -17.09 -15.94
CA SER A 203 9.54 -16.43 -16.48
C SER A 203 10.62 -16.13 -15.46
N PRO A 204 11.71 -16.90 -15.44
CA PRO A 204 12.91 -16.51 -14.72
C PRO A 204 13.53 -15.28 -15.42
N ARG A 205 13.53 -14.11 -14.77
CA ARG A 205 14.30 -12.95 -15.25
C ARG A 205 15.79 -13.23 -15.12
N ASN A 206 16.41 -13.54 -16.24
CA ASN A 206 17.86 -13.68 -16.35
C ASN A 206 18.53 -12.30 -16.10
N ARG A 207 19.17 -12.13 -14.96
CA ARG A 207 19.90 -10.89 -14.60
C ARG A 207 21.16 -10.78 -15.44
N ARG A 208 21.12 -9.99 -16.51
CA ARG A 208 22.32 -9.64 -17.32
C ARG A 208 23.02 -8.42 -16.69
N LEU A 209 24.36 -8.38 -16.69
CA LEU A 209 25.17 -7.27 -16.18
C LEU A 209 24.73 -5.91 -16.76
N THR A 210 24.33 -5.87 -18.01
CA THR A 210 23.79 -4.67 -18.67
C THR A 210 22.49 -4.18 -18.04
N ALA A 211 21.65 -5.08 -17.53
CA ALA A 211 20.40 -4.74 -16.83
C ALA A 211 20.69 -4.14 -15.44
N GLU A 212 21.75 -4.59 -14.77
CA GLU A 212 22.16 -4.02 -13.47
C GLU A 212 22.67 -2.58 -13.62
N LEU A 213 23.55 -2.30 -14.59
CA LEU A 213 24.04 -0.94 -14.85
C LEU A 213 22.92 0.02 -15.24
N ARG A 214 21.96 -0.46 -16.05
CA ARG A 214 20.76 0.29 -16.43
C ARG A 214 19.91 0.61 -15.19
N TYR A 215 19.66 -0.38 -14.32
CA TYR A 215 18.93 -0.21 -13.08
C TYR A 215 19.54 0.86 -12.19
N TYR A 216 20.88 0.82 -11.95
CA TYR A 216 21.55 1.82 -11.15
C TYR A 216 21.40 3.23 -11.73
N ARG A 217 21.55 3.39 -13.04
CA ARG A 217 21.45 4.69 -13.70
C ARG A 217 20.02 5.25 -13.72
N GLU A 218 19.03 4.40 -13.99
CA GLU A 218 17.66 4.85 -14.19
C GLU A 218 16.85 4.98 -12.89
N HIS A 219 17.18 4.20 -11.86
CA HIS A 219 16.41 4.16 -10.63
C HIS A 219 17.20 4.58 -9.39
N VAL A 220 18.40 4.04 -9.16
CA VAL A 220 19.15 4.26 -7.92
C VAL A 220 19.76 5.65 -7.86
N LEU A 221 20.46 6.10 -8.91
CA LEU A 221 21.13 7.40 -8.92
C LEU A 221 20.13 8.58 -8.84
N PRO A 222 19.02 8.61 -9.56
CA PRO A 222 18.01 9.66 -9.41
C PRO A 222 17.38 9.69 -8.03
N TRP A 223 17.16 8.52 -7.43
CA TRP A 223 16.64 8.41 -6.06
C TRP A 223 17.64 8.99 -5.03
N ILE A 224 18.93 8.60 -5.10
CA ILE A 224 19.98 9.17 -4.25
C ILE A 224 20.06 10.69 -4.45
N GLY A 225 20.05 11.16 -5.69
CA GLY A 225 20.14 12.59 -6.02
C GLY A 225 18.99 13.42 -5.45
N ARG A 226 17.74 12.91 -5.47
CA ARG A 226 16.61 13.57 -4.80
C ARG A 226 16.80 13.62 -3.30
N ARG A 227 17.21 12.50 -2.70
CA ARG A 227 17.40 12.38 -1.26
C ARG A 227 18.50 13.31 -0.72
N LEU A 228 19.62 13.45 -1.43
CA LEU A 228 20.69 14.39 -1.08
C LEU A 228 20.25 15.86 -1.13
N ARG A 229 19.24 16.17 -1.98
CA ARG A 229 18.64 17.52 -2.08
C ARG A 229 17.49 17.76 -1.12
N GLY A 230 17.20 16.83 -0.20
CA GLY A 230 16.07 16.92 0.74
C GLY A 230 14.69 16.87 0.06
N ARG A 231 14.61 16.45 -1.22
CA ARG A 231 13.36 16.38 -1.98
C ARG A 231 12.72 15.01 -1.89
N SER A 232 11.38 15.01 -1.79
CA SER A 232 10.55 13.81 -1.91
C SER A 232 9.93 13.71 -3.30
N SER A 233 9.64 12.49 -3.76
CA SER A 233 8.85 12.26 -4.97
C SER A 233 7.39 12.70 -4.83
N GLY A 234 6.94 12.97 -3.60
CA GLY A 234 5.60 13.45 -3.27
C GLY A 234 5.47 14.96 -3.10
N ASP A 235 6.57 15.73 -3.27
CA ASP A 235 6.52 17.18 -3.09
C ASP A 235 5.58 17.84 -4.12
N GLY A 236 4.62 18.65 -3.63
CA GLY A 236 3.63 19.30 -4.45
C GLY A 236 2.52 18.38 -4.99
N ARG A 237 2.42 17.13 -4.50
CA ARG A 237 1.35 16.19 -4.86
C ARG A 237 0.24 16.18 -3.82
N THR A 238 -0.96 15.88 -4.29
CA THR A 238 -2.13 15.54 -3.48
C THR A 238 -2.44 14.04 -3.61
N GLY A 239 -3.26 13.53 -2.71
CA GLY A 239 -3.81 12.18 -2.83
C GLY A 239 -4.60 12.01 -4.13
N LYS A 240 -4.71 10.78 -4.60
CA LYS A 240 -5.40 10.41 -5.85
C LYS A 240 -6.88 10.82 -5.83
N TYR A 241 -7.55 10.59 -4.73
CA TYR A 241 -8.95 10.93 -4.49
C TYR A 241 -9.07 11.59 -3.12
N VAL A 242 -8.92 12.91 -3.09
CA VAL A 242 -8.96 13.71 -1.83
C VAL A 242 -10.36 13.85 -1.22
N GLY A 243 -11.38 13.36 -1.92
CA GLY A 243 -12.76 13.27 -1.48
C GLY A 243 -13.39 11.96 -1.92
N TRP A 244 -14.66 11.75 -1.54
CA TRP A 244 -15.37 10.52 -1.88
C TRP A 244 -15.64 10.39 -3.38
N VAL A 245 -15.20 9.28 -3.97
CA VAL A 245 -15.58 8.84 -5.31
C VAL A 245 -16.44 7.56 -5.19
N PRO A 246 -17.49 7.40 -6.01
CA PRO A 246 -18.28 6.18 -6.02
C PRO A 246 -17.52 5.06 -6.74
N VAL A 247 -17.51 3.87 -6.14
CA VAL A 247 -17.05 2.63 -6.77
C VAL A 247 -18.26 1.70 -6.85
N HIS A 248 -18.66 1.38 -8.06
CA HIS A 248 -19.84 0.54 -8.32
C HIS A 248 -19.46 -0.94 -8.47
N PRO A 249 -20.37 -1.86 -8.15
CA PRO A 249 -20.17 -3.27 -8.46
C PRO A 249 -19.99 -3.44 -9.98
N PRO A 250 -19.23 -4.47 -10.42
CA PRO A 250 -19.17 -4.79 -11.84
C PRO A 250 -20.59 -5.02 -12.38
N ARG A 251 -20.89 -4.46 -13.56
CA ARG A 251 -22.17 -4.75 -14.21
C ARG A 251 -22.25 -6.26 -14.44
N GLN A 252 -23.30 -6.88 -13.92
CA GLN A 252 -23.66 -8.21 -14.35
C GLN A 252 -24.14 -8.05 -15.80
N ASP A 253 -23.34 -8.54 -16.74
CA ASP A 253 -23.81 -8.68 -18.12
C ASP A 253 -25.09 -9.51 -18.05
N ALA A 254 -26.19 -8.88 -18.35
CA ALA A 254 -27.48 -9.57 -18.51
C ALA A 254 -27.21 -10.66 -19.54
N GLY A 255 -27.30 -11.93 -19.07
CA GLY A 255 -26.97 -13.10 -19.84
C GLY A 255 -27.52 -12.98 -21.24
N ALA A 256 -26.68 -13.26 -22.23
CA ALA A 256 -27.13 -13.48 -23.59
C ALA A 256 -28.21 -14.55 -23.55
N ASP A 257 -29.44 -14.08 -23.72
CA ASP A 257 -30.61 -14.91 -23.86
C ASP A 257 -30.40 -15.79 -25.09
N SER A 258 -29.98 -17.02 -24.85
CA SER A 258 -29.87 -18.04 -25.89
C SER A 258 -31.29 -18.47 -26.23
N ARG A 259 -31.98 -17.71 -27.10
CA ARG A 259 -33.15 -18.17 -27.83
C ARG A 259 -32.76 -18.53 -29.25
N ALA A 260 -32.89 -19.74 -29.53
CA ALA A 260 -33.37 -20.44 -30.70
C ALA A 260 -32.51 -21.61 -31.09
#